data_250e38fb6457783d98d678f97050406e
#
_entry.id   250e38fb6457783d98d678f97050406e
#
_cell.length_a   1.000
_cell.length_b   1.000
_cell.length_c   1.000
_cell.angle_alpha   90.00
_cell.angle_beta   90.00
_cell.angle_gamma   90.00
#
_symmetry.space_group_name_H-M   'P 1'
#
loop_
_entity.id
_entity.type
_entity.pdbx_description
1 polymer ?
#
loop_
_entity_poly.entity_id
_entity_poly.type
_entity_poly.pdbx_seq_one_letter_code
_entity_poly.pdbx_strand_id
1 'polypeptide(L)'
;MNVISFMQDSVIYENFGAISEEVVYNKTFQDVFVCMGGTGSVLCLVAAILLFSKKGNIKNIAKLSFPTVIFNISEIIAFGLPVILNPIFVIPYLLAPVAMCVISYVAVYIGIVPHIVSEVEWTTPVFLSGYLATGSVAGSILQAVCLVAGVLIYLPFLRLFEEQRERQMVKNVKELTEELQRQEEANAIMPLTERKDVLGGTAKVLAEDLKDAIRDRKLFFLYQPQMNTAGKCIGAEALIRWIHPTYLSAFGHSARKRRKAVA
;
A
#
# COMPACT_ATOMS: atom_id res chain seq x y z
N MET A 1 -8.39 9.27 -20.95
CA MET A 1 -9.84 9.10 -21.16
C MET A 1 -10.01 8.05 -22.24
N ASN A 2 -10.57 6.88 -21.90
CA ASN A 2 -10.68 5.77 -22.86
C ASN A 2 -11.86 6.05 -23.81
N VAL A 3 -11.65 5.83 -25.12
CA VAL A 3 -12.68 5.95 -26.16
C VAL A 3 -13.92 5.09 -25.84
N ILE A 4 -13.73 3.95 -25.18
CA ILE A 4 -14.80 3.07 -24.71
C ILE A 4 -15.64 3.74 -23.61
N SER A 5 -15.02 4.46 -22.69
CA SER A 5 -15.72 5.22 -21.65
C SER A 5 -16.56 6.35 -22.27
N PHE A 6 -16.00 7.05 -23.24
CA PHE A 6 -16.72 8.11 -23.97
C PHE A 6 -17.90 7.57 -24.78
N MET A 7 -17.77 6.42 -25.42
CA MET A 7 -18.87 5.78 -26.14
C MET A 7 -19.94 5.22 -25.19
N GLN A 8 -19.55 4.66 -24.04
CA GLN A 8 -20.51 4.26 -23.01
C GLN A 8 -21.24 5.47 -22.42
N ASP A 9 -20.54 6.56 -22.19
CA ASP A 9 -21.12 7.81 -21.68
C ASP A 9 -22.14 8.39 -22.66
N SER A 10 -21.84 8.39 -23.97
CA SER A 10 -22.78 8.88 -24.98
C SER A 10 -24.03 8.01 -25.13
N VAL A 11 -23.90 6.69 -25.07
CA VAL A 11 -25.02 5.74 -25.14
C VAL A 11 -25.89 5.83 -23.88
N ILE A 12 -25.28 6.03 -22.70
CA ILE A 12 -26.00 6.23 -21.44
C ILE A 12 -26.72 7.58 -21.47
N TYR A 13 -26.08 8.63 -22.00
CA TYR A 13 -26.69 9.96 -22.15
C TYR A 13 -27.89 9.97 -23.09
N GLU A 14 -27.81 9.25 -24.24
CA GLU A 14 -28.90 9.14 -25.18
C GLU A 14 -30.07 8.30 -24.69
N ASN A 15 -29.79 7.22 -23.91
CA ASN A 15 -30.82 6.28 -23.46
C ASN A 15 -31.43 6.61 -22.11
N PHE A 16 -30.73 7.36 -21.24
CA PHE A 16 -31.20 7.66 -19.87
C PHE A 16 -31.47 9.15 -19.62
N GLY A 17 -31.38 9.99 -20.64
CA GLY A 17 -31.84 11.40 -20.62
C GLY A 17 -31.35 12.22 -19.43
N ALA A 18 -31.61 13.51 -19.51
CA ALA A 18 -31.34 14.43 -18.41
C ALA A 18 -31.77 13.89 -17.03
N ILE A 19 -31.06 14.26 -16.01
CA ILE A 19 -31.36 13.99 -14.59
C ILE A 19 -32.87 13.94 -14.37
N SER A 20 -33.43 12.74 -14.29
CA SER A 20 -34.84 12.56 -13.97
C SER A 20 -34.93 12.07 -12.53
N GLU A 21 -35.89 12.59 -11.77
CA GLU A 21 -36.13 12.18 -10.36
C GLU A 21 -36.41 10.67 -10.22
N GLU A 22 -36.71 9.98 -11.33
CA GLU A 22 -37.02 8.55 -11.33
C GLU A 22 -35.78 7.64 -11.44
N VAL A 23 -34.63 8.16 -11.89
CA VAL A 23 -33.43 7.34 -12.13
C VAL A 23 -32.37 7.60 -11.06
N VAL A 24 -32.22 6.65 -10.16
CA VAL A 24 -31.21 6.72 -9.07
C VAL A 24 -29.80 6.61 -9.61
N TYR A 25 -29.54 5.72 -10.59
CA TYR A 25 -28.22 5.44 -11.12
C TYR A 25 -27.98 6.18 -12.43
N ASN A 26 -27.10 7.15 -12.42
CA ASN A 26 -26.62 7.88 -13.58
C ASN A 26 -25.09 8.03 -13.52
N LYS A 27 -24.48 8.68 -14.53
CA LYS A 27 -23.03 8.90 -14.59
C LYS A 27 -22.51 9.65 -13.37
N THR A 28 -23.16 10.73 -12.98
CA THR A 28 -22.76 11.52 -11.80
C THR A 28 -22.81 10.69 -10.52
N PHE A 29 -23.82 9.82 -10.37
CA PHE A 29 -23.88 8.87 -9.25
C PHE A 29 -22.67 7.95 -9.23
N GLN A 30 -22.29 7.39 -10.38
CA GLN A 30 -21.11 6.53 -10.49
C GLN A 30 -19.83 7.27 -10.11
N ASP A 31 -19.62 8.47 -10.65
CA ASP A 31 -18.39 9.25 -10.40
C ASP A 31 -18.30 9.72 -8.96
N VAL A 32 -19.41 10.15 -8.37
CA VAL A 32 -19.47 10.72 -7.02
C VAL A 32 -19.42 9.67 -5.93
N PHE A 33 -20.18 8.59 -6.04
CA PHE A 33 -20.36 7.63 -4.94
C PHE A 33 -19.62 6.31 -5.15
N VAL A 34 -19.40 5.89 -6.41
CA VAL A 34 -18.82 4.58 -6.70
C VAL A 34 -17.31 4.68 -6.96
N CYS A 35 -16.88 5.64 -7.79
CA CYS A 35 -15.49 5.76 -8.24
C CYS A 35 -14.67 6.77 -7.40
N MET A 36 -14.87 6.81 -6.08
CA MET A 36 -14.13 7.73 -5.22
C MET A 36 -12.62 7.51 -5.25
N GLY A 37 -11.90 8.51 -5.71
CA GLY A 37 -10.44 8.44 -5.89
C GLY A 37 -10.03 7.80 -7.21
N GLY A 38 -10.95 7.68 -8.18
CA GLY A 38 -10.77 7.04 -9.47
C GLY A 38 -11.21 5.57 -9.48
N THR A 39 -10.87 4.87 -10.55
CA THR A 39 -11.29 3.48 -10.75
C THR A 39 -10.87 2.57 -9.58
N GLY A 40 -11.77 1.66 -9.17
CA GLY A 40 -11.52 0.75 -8.05
C GLY A 40 -11.65 1.40 -6.67
N SER A 41 -12.19 2.63 -6.60
CA SER A 41 -12.34 3.39 -5.35
C SER A 41 -11.02 3.51 -4.58
N VAL A 42 -9.96 3.88 -5.29
CA VAL A 42 -8.56 3.81 -4.83
C VAL A 42 -8.29 4.75 -3.66
N LEU A 43 -9.12 5.78 -3.44
CA LEU A 43 -9.05 6.62 -2.24
C LEU A 43 -9.14 5.77 -0.96
N CYS A 44 -9.95 4.71 -0.99
CA CYS A 44 -10.08 3.79 0.15
C CYS A 44 -8.81 3.00 0.42
N LEU A 45 -8.11 2.56 -0.64
CA LEU A 45 -6.81 1.92 -0.52
C LEU A 45 -5.77 2.90 0.06
N VAL A 46 -5.71 4.13 -0.48
CA VAL A 46 -4.79 5.17 0.01
C VAL A 46 -5.07 5.48 1.48
N ALA A 47 -6.34 5.65 1.87
CA ALA A 47 -6.73 5.87 3.26
C ALA A 47 -6.35 4.66 4.14
N ALA A 48 -6.61 3.43 3.70
CA ALA A 48 -6.22 2.22 4.42
C ALA A 48 -4.69 2.17 4.66
N ILE A 49 -3.88 2.49 3.64
CA ILE A 49 -2.43 2.53 3.75
C ILE A 49 -1.98 3.62 4.73
N LEU A 50 -2.50 4.83 4.63
CA LEU A 50 -2.09 5.95 5.48
C LEU A 50 -2.41 5.70 6.96
N LEU A 51 -3.56 5.08 7.24
CA LEU A 51 -4.04 4.82 8.60
C LEU A 51 -3.42 3.56 9.20
N PHE A 52 -3.33 2.46 8.46
CA PHE A 52 -3.05 1.13 9.02
C PHE A 52 -1.71 0.54 8.60
N SER A 53 -1.08 0.97 7.50
CA SER A 53 0.23 0.46 7.09
C SER A 53 1.32 0.90 8.06
N LYS A 54 2.24 -0.02 8.36
CA LYS A 54 3.46 0.24 9.12
C LYS A 54 4.71 0.33 8.22
N LYS A 55 4.56 0.05 6.93
CA LYS A 55 5.69 -0.03 5.98
C LYS A 55 5.95 1.32 5.35
N GLY A 56 7.12 1.90 5.63
CA GLY A 56 7.50 3.26 5.20
C GLY A 56 7.40 3.47 3.69
N ASN A 57 7.92 2.56 2.88
CA ASN A 57 7.92 2.66 1.42
C ASN A 57 6.50 2.73 0.83
N ILE A 58 5.59 1.86 1.29
CA ILE A 58 4.19 1.84 0.84
C ILE A 58 3.49 3.13 1.27
N LYS A 59 3.75 3.55 2.51
CA LYS A 59 3.18 4.78 3.05
C LYS A 59 3.65 6.04 2.34
N ASN A 60 4.90 6.07 1.87
CA ASN A 60 5.43 7.17 1.09
C ASN A 60 4.76 7.29 -0.29
N ILE A 61 4.51 6.17 -0.97
CA ILE A 61 3.74 6.14 -2.22
C ILE A 61 2.31 6.65 -1.97
N ALA A 62 1.65 6.19 -0.91
CA ALA A 62 0.31 6.65 -0.57
C ALA A 62 0.26 8.15 -0.24
N LYS A 63 1.26 8.69 0.48
CA LYS A 63 1.37 10.13 0.75
C LYS A 63 1.55 10.94 -0.53
N LEU A 64 2.38 10.46 -1.46
CA LEU A 64 2.59 11.11 -2.75
C LEU A 64 1.33 11.09 -3.62
N SER A 65 0.55 10.01 -3.54
CA SER A 65 -0.67 9.83 -4.32
C SER A 65 -1.88 10.55 -3.73
N PHE A 66 -1.87 10.84 -2.43
CA PHE A 66 -3.03 11.38 -1.71
C PHE A 66 -3.59 12.67 -2.32
N PRO A 67 -2.76 13.68 -2.67
CA PRO A 67 -3.26 14.91 -3.27
C PRO A 67 -4.01 14.69 -4.59
N THR A 68 -3.54 13.78 -5.42
CA THR A 68 -4.14 13.53 -6.75
C THR A 68 -5.41 12.66 -6.64
N VAL A 69 -5.40 11.69 -5.72
CA VAL A 69 -6.54 10.78 -5.52
C VAL A 69 -7.77 11.49 -4.96
N ILE A 70 -7.61 12.60 -4.21
CA ILE A 70 -8.74 13.44 -3.78
C ILE A 70 -9.49 14.01 -4.99
N PHE A 71 -8.78 14.28 -6.09
CA PHE A 71 -9.33 14.74 -7.36
C PHE A 71 -9.66 13.59 -8.32
N ASN A 72 -9.82 12.38 -7.82
CA ASN A 72 -10.11 11.16 -8.58
C ASN A 72 -9.03 10.75 -9.60
N ILE A 73 -7.79 11.23 -9.45
CA ILE A 73 -6.64 10.88 -10.29
C ILE A 73 -5.84 9.77 -9.59
N SER A 74 -5.96 8.55 -10.09
CA SER A 74 -5.47 7.33 -9.43
C SER A 74 -4.13 6.79 -9.95
N GLU A 75 -3.56 7.40 -10.99
CA GLU A 75 -2.42 6.87 -11.74
C GLU A 75 -1.19 6.65 -10.87
N ILE A 76 -0.88 7.59 -9.97
CA ILE A 76 0.32 7.51 -9.12
C ILE A 76 0.27 6.26 -8.24
N ILE A 77 -0.87 5.97 -7.60
CA ILE A 77 -0.99 4.78 -6.74
C ILE A 77 -1.13 3.51 -7.56
N ALA A 78 -1.84 3.56 -8.69
CA ALA A 78 -2.08 2.41 -9.56
C ALA A 78 -0.77 1.85 -10.14
N PHE A 79 0.18 2.73 -10.50
CA PHE A 79 1.49 2.35 -11.02
C PHE A 79 2.56 2.23 -9.93
N GLY A 80 2.50 3.05 -8.89
CA GLY A 80 3.46 3.01 -7.78
C GLY A 80 3.33 1.77 -6.88
N LEU A 81 2.11 1.33 -6.65
CA LEU A 81 1.79 -0.01 -6.15
C LEU A 81 1.06 -0.68 -7.31
N PRO A 82 1.63 -1.68 -8.01
CA PRO A 82 1.01 -2.26 -9.19
C PRO A 82 -0.32 -2.95 -8.83
N VAL A 83 -1.33 -2.12 -8.51
CA VAL A 83 -2.62 -2.56 -7.95
C VAL A 83 -3.34 -3.47 -8.94
N ILE A 84 -3.37 -3.08 -10.21
CA ILE A 84 -4.08 -3.81 -11.27
C ILE A 84 -3.38 -5.14 -11.60
N LEU A 85 -2.04 -5.18 -11.50
CA LEU A 85 -1.24 -6.36 -11.82
C LEU A 85 -1.04 -7.29 -10.60
N ASN A 86 -1.49 -6.88 -9.43
CA ASN A 86 -1.36 -7.68 -8.22
C ASN A 86 -2.66 -8.44 -7.92
N PRO A 87 -2.65 -9.79 -7.98
CA PRO A 87 -3.85 -10.59 -7.77
C PRO A 87 -4.53 -10.37 -6.41
N ILE A 88 -3.78 -9.92 -5.39
CA ILE A 88 -4.33 -9.61 -4.08
C ILE A 88 -5.25 -8.38 -4.15
N PHE A 89 -4.84 -7.35 -4.90
CA PHE A 89 -5.60 -6.12 -4.98
C PHE A 89 -6.74 -6.16 -6.01
N VAL A 90 -6.73 -7.08 -6.99
CA VAL A 90 -7.82 -7.22 -7.97
C VAL A 90 -9.17 -7.47 -7.29
N ILE A 91 -9.18 -8.29 -6.23
CA ILE A 91 -10.42 -8.60 -5.51
C ILE A 91 -11.04 -7.35 -4.87
N PRO A 92 -10.36 -6.61 -3.98
CA PRO A 92 -10.93 -5.40 -3.39
C PRO A 92 -11.14 -4.28 -4.42
N TYR A 93 -10.34 -4.23 -5.49
CA TYR A 93 -10.49 -3.26 -6.58
C TYR A 93 -11.85 -3.40 -7.30
N LEU A 94 -12.37 -4.63 -7.42
CA LEU A 94 -13.69 -4.90 -7.98
C LEU A 94 -14.79 -4.83 -6.91
N LEU A 95 -14.51 -5.34 -5.71
CA LEU A 95 -15.52 -5.48 -4.65
C LEU A 95 -15.88 -4.12 -4.01
N ALA A 96 -14.92 -3.22 -3.83
CA ALA A 96 -15.16 -1.94 -3.18
C ALA A 96 -16.15 -1.07 -3.96
N PRO A 97 -15.99 -0.82 -5.29
CA PRO A 97 -16.97 -0.08 -6.07
C PRO A 97 -18.38 -0.71 -6.05
N VAL A 98 -18.46 -2.04 -6.11
CA VAL A 98 -19.74 -2.76 -6.06
C VAL A 98 -20.43 -2.52 -4.71
N ALA A 99 -19.70 -2.66 -3.61
CA ALA A 99 -20.24 -2.40 -2.27
C ALA A 99 -20.70 -0.94 -2.12
N MET A 100 -19.90 0.02 -2.61
CA MET A 100 -20.27 1.43 -2.59
C MET A 100 -21.50 1.72 -3.42
N CYS A 101 -21.59 1.12 -4.62
CA CYS A 101 -22.78 1.22 -5.47
C CYS A 101 -24.03 0.75 -4.73
N VAL A 102 -23.99 -0.41 -4.08
CA VAL A 102 -25.12 -0.95 -3.32
C VAL A 102 -25.49 -0.05 -2.15
N ILE A 103 -24.49 0.37 -1.34
CA ILE A 103 -24.72 1.24 -0.18
C ILE A 103 -25.38 2.56 -0.61
N SER A 104 -24.82 3.19 -1.64
CA SER A 104 -25.30 4.48 -2.12
C SER A 104 -26.67 4.37 -2.80
N TYR A 105 -26.87 3.32 -3.60
CA TYR A 105 -28.16 3.07 -4.22
C TYR A 105 -29.27 2.90 -3.17
N VAL A 106 -29.04 2.07 -2.18
CA VAL A 106 -30.00 1.87 -1.09
C VAL A 106 -30.26 3.17 -0.33
N ALA A 107 -29.23 3.95 0.01
CA ALA A 107 -29.36 5.20 0.75
C ALA A 107 -30.22 6.24 0.00
N VAL A 108 -30.06 6.34 -1.33
CA VAL A 108 -30.87 7.22 -2.17
C VAL A 108 -32.28 6.65 -2.36
N TYR A 109 -32.42 5.36 -2.63
CA TYR A 109 -33.70 4.69 -2.85
C TYR A 109 -34.66 4.80 -1.65
N ILE A 110 -34.16 4.68 -0.43
CA ILE A 110 -34.98 4.83 0.80
C ILE A 110 -35.16 6.29 1.24
N GLY A 111 -34.58 7.25 0.47
CA GLY A 111 -34.78 8.68 0.70
C GLY A 111 -33.92 9.29 1.83
N ILE A 112 -32.91 8.58 2.35
CA ILE A 112 -31.95 9.14 3.33
C ILE A 112 -31.08 10.22 2.69
N VAL A 113 -30.72 10.02 1.42
CA VAL A 113 -29.95 10.99 0.62
C VAL A 113 -30.80 11.42 -0.57
N PRO A 114 -30.90 12.72 -0.86
CA PRO A 114 -31.64 13.20 -2.01
C PRO A 114 -31.07 12.63 -3.32
N HIS A 115 -31.91 12.53 -4.33
CA HIS A 115 -31.48 12.23 -5.69
C HIS A 115 -30.47 13.26 -6.20
N ILE A 116 -29.70 12.88 -7.21
CA ILE A 116 -28.76 13.80 -7.86
C ILE A 116 -29.54 14.89 -8.58
N VAL A 117 -29.27 16.14 -8.22
CA VAL A 117 -29.96 17.33 -8.74
C VAL A 117 -29.08 18.14 -9.69
N SER A 118 -27.77 17.90 -9.69
CA SER A 118 -26.81 18.59 -10.56
C SER A 118 -25.72 17.67 -11.06
N GLU A 119 -25.26 17.92 -12.28
CA GLU A 119 -24.06 17.27 -12.80
C GLU A 119 -22.81 17.86 -12.14
N VAL A 120 -21.87 16.98 -11.81
CA VAL A 120 -20.61 17.35 -11.18
C VAL A 120 -19.47 16.74 -11.97
N GLU A 121 -18.46 17.55 -12.27
CA GLU A 121 -17.25 17.08 -12.94
C GLU A 121 -16.56 15.99 -12.12
N TRP A 122 -16.12 14.94 -12.80
CA TRP A 122 -15.50 13.76 -12.16
C TRP A 122 -14.23 14.11 -11.34
N THR A 123 -13.54 15.21 -11.70
CA THR A 123 -12.36 15.72 -10.98
C THR A 123 -12.69 16.51 -9.72
N THR A 124 -13.99 16.68 -9.41
CA THR A 124 -14.38 17.41 -8.20
C THR A 124 -13.93 16.65 -6.96
N PRO A 125 -13.31 17.33 -5.96
CA PRO A 125 -12.83 16.69 -4.74
C PRO A 125 -13.94 15.92 -4.03
N VAL A 126 -13.56 14.74 -3.51
CA VAL A 126 -14.45 13.91 -2.68
C VAL A 126 -14.95 14.73 -1.48
N PHE A 127 -16.15 14.49 -1.03
CA PHE A 127 -17.01 15.23 -0.09
C PHE A 127 -17.63 16.49 -0.68
N LEU A 128 -16.92 17.32 -1.45
CA LEU A 128 -17.49 18.44 -2.14
C LEU A 128 -18.42 17.97 -3.28
N SER A 129 -17.97 16.94 -4.01
CA SER A 129 -18.77 16.34 -5.09
C SER A 129 -20.11 15.77 -4.60
N GLY A 130 -20.12 15.11 -3.43
CA GLY A 130 -21.36 14.60 -2.82
C GLY A 130 -22.35 15.71 -2.45
N TYR A 131 -21.84 16.80 -1.89
CA TYR A 131 -22.66 17.97 -1.59
C TYR A 131 -23.23 18.63 -2.84
N LEU A 132 -22.39 18.89 -3.83
CA LEU A 132 -22.80 19.55 -5.08
C LEU A 132 -23.79 18.71 -5.89
N ALA A 133 -23.56 17.39 -5.95
CA ALA A 133 -24.42 16.48 -6.70
C ALA A 133 -25.83 16.36 -6.12
N THR A 134 -25.95 16.32 -4.81
CA THR A 134 -27.24 16.11 -4.10
C THR A 134 -27.87 17.39 -3.57
N GLY A 135 -27.13 18.52 -3.58
CA GLY A 135 -27.56 19.76 -2.95
C GLY A 135 -27.69 19.66 -1.42
N SER A 136 -27.17 18.59 -0.82
CA SER A 136 -27.35 18.27 0.60
C SER A 136 -26.07 17.76 1.26
N VAL A 137 -25.86 18.08 2.53
CA VAL A 137 -24.79 17.53 3.35
C VAL A 137 -24.89 16.00 3.47
N ALA A 138 -26.09 15.43 3.33
CA ALA A 138 -26.31 13.99 3.35
C ALA A 138 -25.49 13.25 2.28
N GLY A 139 -25.26 13.85 1.11
CA GLY A 139 -24.41 13.31 0.07
C GLY A 139 -22.94 13.18 0.51
N SER A 140 -22.40 14.21 1.18
CA SER A 140 -21.03 14.14 1.74
C SER A 140 -20.92 13.12 2.87
N ILE A 141 -21.94 12.99 3.72
CA ILE A 141 -21.98 11.97 4.77
C ILE A 141 -22.01 10.57 4.16
N LEU A 142 -22.81 10.36 3.11
CA LEU A 142 -22.84 9.10 2.38
C LEU A 142 -21.45 8.73 1.82
N GLN A 143 -20.73 9.70 1.23
CA GLN A 143 -19.35 9.49 0.78
C GLN A 143 -18.42 9.08 1.93
N ALA A 144 -18.57 9.66 3.12
CA ALA A 144 -17.80 9.26 4.29
C ALA A 144 -18.11 7.81 4.72
N VAL A 145 -19.37 7.42 4.71
CA VAL A 145 -19.80 6.04 5.01
C VAL A 145 -19.21 5.06 3.97
N CYS A 146 -19.32 5.39 2.69
CA CYS A 146 -18.74 4.61 1.61
C CYS A 146 -17.21 4.49 1.73
N LEU A 147 -16.52 5.57 2.09
CA LEU A 147 -15.07 5.57 2.31
C LEU A 147 -14.69 4.60 3.45
N VAL A 148 -15.41 4.62 4.56
CA VAL A 148 -15.17 3.70 5.68
C VAL A 148 -15.42 2.25 5.25
N ALA A 149 -16.52 1.97 4.56
CA ALA A 149 -16.82 0.64 4.04
C ALA A 149 -15.72 0.14 3.09
N GLY A 150 -15.27 0.99 2.16
CA GLY A 150 -14.19 0.66 1.24
C GLY A 150 -12.85 0.43 1.95
N VAL A 151 -12.50 1.23 2.95
CA VAL A 151 -11.31 1.00 3.79
C VAL A 151 -11.38 -0.37 4.46
N LEU A 152 -12.53 -0.74 5.02
CA LEU A 152 -12.71 -2.05 5.66
C LEU A 152 -12.56 -3.20 4.65
N ILE A 153 -13.02 -3.03 3.42
CA ILE A 153 -12.84 -4.01 2.34
C ILE A 153 -11.37 -4.14 1.94
N TYR A 154 -10.65 -3.03 1.80
CA TYR A 154 -9.24 -3.04 1.40
C TYR A 154 -8.30 -3.54 2.51
N LEU A 155 -8.65 -3.37 3.78
CA LEU A 155 -7.77 -3.63 4.92
C LEU A 155 -7.22 -5.07 4.99
N PRO A 156 -8.03 -6.15 4.85
CA PRO A 156 -7.51 -7.51 4.90
C PRO A 156 -6.54 -7.79 3.75
N PHE A 157 -6.83 -7.28 2.56
CA PHE A 157 -5.96 -7.46 1.39
C PHE A 157 -4.66 -6.67 1.50
N LEU A 158 -4.69 -5.47 2.09
CA LEU A 158 -3.49 -4.71 2.41
C LEU A 158 -2.57 -5.49 3.36
N ARG A 159 -3.12 -6.12 4.41
CA ARG A 159 -2.34 -6.94 5.34
C ARG A 159 -1.72 -8.16 4.65
N LEU A 160 -2.51 -8.86 3.83
CA LEU A 160 -2.02 -10.00 3.03
C LEU A 160 -0.88 -9.58 2.09
N PHE A 161 -1.02 -8.44 1.42
CA PHE A 161 0.02 -7.90 0.56
C PHE A 161 1.30 -7.56 1.33
N GLU A 162 1.18 -6.90 2.48
CA GLU A 162 2.33 -6.57 3.32
C GLU A 162 3.05 -7.83 3.83
N GLU A 163 2.31 -8.85 4.25
CA GLU A 163 2.87 -10.14 4.67
C GLU A 163 3.59 -10.87 3.54
N GLN A 164 2.97 -10.95 2.34
CA GLN A 164 3.62 -11.57 1.19
C GLN A 164 4.90 -10.86 0.79
N ARG A 165 4.86 -9.52 0.77
CA ARG A 165 6.03 -8.71 0.45
C ARG A 165 7.15 -8.88 1.47
N GLU A 166 6.80 -8.98 2.75
CA GLU A 166 7.76 -9.27 3.81
C GLU A 166 8.39 -10.66 3.66
N ARG A 167 7.58 -11.69 3.43
CA ARG A 167 8.08 -13.06 3.19
C ARG A 167 9.01 -13.12 1.98
N GLN A 168 8.65 -12.45 0.88
CA GLN A 168 9.48 -12.41 -0.33
C GLN A 168 10.81 -11.70 -0.06
N MET A 169 10.79 -10.60 0.68
CA MET A 169 12.00 -9.86 1.01
C MET A 169 12.91 -10.67 1.95
N VAL A 170 12.36 -11.36 2.96
CA VAL A 170 13.13 -12.28 3.82
C VAL A 170 13.79 -13.37 2.99
N LYS A 171 13.08 -13.94 2.02
CA LYS A 171 13.65 -14.94 1.11
C LYS A 171 14.80 -14.36 0.28
N ASN A 172 14.59 -13.19 -0.32
CA ASN A 172 15.60 -12.52 -1.13
C ASN A 172 16.86 -12.18 -0.29
N VAL A 173 16.67 -11.73 0.95
CA VAL A 173 17.80 -11.44 1.87
C VAL A 173 18.57 -12.71 2.23
N LYS A 174 17.87 -13.83 2.42
CA LYS A 174 18.53 -15.12 2.68
C LYS A 174 19.35 -15.57 1.47
N GLU A 175 18.78 -15.53 0.27
CA GLU A 175 19.49 -15.86 -0.97
C GLU A 175 20.70 -14.94 -1.21
N LEU A 176 20.55 -13.64 -0.90
CA LEU A 176 21.65 -12.67 -0.96
C LEU A 176 22.78 -13.03 0.02
N THR A 177 22.45 -13.46 1.23
CA THR A 177 23.44 -13.86 2.23
C THR A 177 24.19 -15.14 1.81
N GLU A 178 23.49 -16.12 1.26
CA GLU A 178 24.08 -17.35 0.73
C GLU A 178 25.02 -17.06 -0.44
N GLU A 179 24.65 -16.13 -1.31
CA GLU A 179 25.48 -15.72 -2.44
C GLU A 179 26.74 -14.97 -1.98
N LEU A 180 26.62 -14.09 -0.98
CA LEU A 180 27.78 -13.43 -0.37
C LEU A 180 28.77 -14.45 0.22
N GLN A 181 28.29 -15.46 0.95
CA GLN A 181 29.14 -16.51 1.50
C GLN A 181 29.87 -17.29 0.39
N ARG A 182 29.18 -17.64 -0.70
CA ARG A 182 29.82 -18.31 -1.86
C ARG A 182 30.90 -17.45 -2.50
N GLN A 183 30.67 -16.14 -2.60
CA GLN A 183 31.67 -15.21 -3.15
C GLN A 183 32.88 -15.06 -2.24
N GLU A 184 32.67 -15.02 -0.93
CA GLU A 184 33.78 -15.02 0.05
C GLU A 184 34.61 -16.30 -0.04
N GLU A 185 33.98 -17.47 -0.12
CA GLU A 185 34.66 -18.78 -0.27
C GLU A 185 35.44 -18.89 -1.60
N ALA A 186 34.89 -18.27 -2.66
CA ALA A 186 35.52 -18.28 -3.99
C ALA A 186 36.59 -17.19 -4.18
N ASN A 187 36.85 -16.34 -3.17
CA ASN A 187 37.66 -15.13 -3.27
C ASN A 187 37.28 -14.20 -4.45
N ALA A 188 36.03 -14.25 -4.90
CA ALA A 188 35.51 -13.51 -6.02
C ALA A 188 34.62 -12.36 -5.49
N ILE A 189 35.23 -11.22 -5.23
CA ILE A 189 34.47 -10.04 -4.76
C ILE A 189 33.80 -9.38 -5.97
N MET A 190 32.52 -9.68 -6.18
CA MET A 190 31.68 -8.99 -7.14
C MET A 190 30.70 -8.07 -6.42
N PRO A 191 30.65 -6.75 -6.69
CA PRO A 191 29.73 -5.86 -6.00
C PRO A 191 28.28 -6.25 -6.32
N LEU A 192 27.59 -6.83 -5.36
CA LEU A 192 26.21 -7.30 -5.53
C LEU A 192 25.24 -6.16 -5.89
N THR A 193 25.57 -4.93 -5.53
CA THR A 193 24.78 -3.73 -5.86
C THR A 193 24.81 -3.38 -7.37
N GLU A 194 25.76 -3.91 -8.15
CA GLU A 194 25.86 -3.67 -9.59
C GLU A 194 25.07 -4.69 -10.42
N ARG A 195 24.59 -5.77 -9.79
CA ARG A 195 23.76 -6.76 -10.48
C ARG A 195 22.43 -6.14 -10.92
N LYS A 196 21.95 -6.58 -12.10
CA LYS A 196 20.67 -6.11 -12.69
C LYS A 196 19.49 -7.02 -12.36
N ASP A 197 19.68 -8.02 -11.50
CA ASP A 197 18.66 -8.97 -11.08
C ASP A 197 17.98 -8.55 -9.77
N VAL A 198 17.06 -9.39 -9.28
CA VAL A 198 16.29 -9.18 -8.03
C VAL A 198 17.22 -9.08 -6.82
N LEU A 199 18.33 -9.87 -6.82
CA LEU A 199 19.31 -9.84 -5.73
C LEU A 199 20.05 -8.51 -5.68
N GLY A 200 20.44 -7.96 -6.85
CA GLY A 200 21.05 -6.64 -6.94
C GLY A 200 20.12 -5.53 -6.48
N GLY A 201 18.83 -5.63 -6.81
CA GLY A 201 17.79 -4.72 -6.28
C GLY A 201 17.67 -4.79 -4.76
N THR A 202 17.67 -6.00 -4.21
CA THR A 202 17.62 -6.23 -2.75
C THR A 202 18.88 -5.68 -2.06
N ALA A 203 20.06 -5.90 -2.66
CA ALA A 203 21.33 -5.38 -2.13
C ALA A 203 21.35 -3.85 -2.08
N LYS A 204 20.82 -3.16 -3.11
CA LYS A 204 20.70 -1.69 -3.12
C LYS A 204 19.80 -1.18 -2.00
N VAL A 205 18.63 -1.78 -1.83
CA VAL A 205 17.69 -1.40 -0.75
C VAL A 205 18.35 -1.58 0.61
N LEU A 206 19.00 -2.73 0.86
CA LEU A 206 19.70 -2.96 2.13
C LEU A 206 20.88 -1.99 2.35
N ALA A 207 21.59 -1.62 1.29
CA ALA A 207 22.67 -0.65 1.39
C ALA A 207 22.17 0.76 1.75
N GLU A 208 21.00 1.17 1.22
CA GLU A 208 20.36 2.44 1.61
C GLU A 208 19.84 2.39 3.04
N ASP A 209 19.15 1.31 3.42
CA ASP A 209 18.66 1.12 4.78
C ASP A 209 19.82 1.11 5.81
N LEU A 210 20.98 0.55 5.44
CA LEU A 210 22.19 0.58 6.26
C LEU A 210 22.77 1.99 6.40
N LYS A 211 22.79 2.79 5.31
CA LYS A 211 23.22 4.20 5.38
C LYS A 211 22.32 5.00 6.35
N ASP A 212 21.01 4.78 6.27
CA ASP A 212 20.07 5.41 7.18
C ASP A 212 20.28 4.95 8.63
N ALA A 213 20.53 3.65 8.83
CA ALA A 213 20.86 3.12 10.17
C ALA A 213 22.13 3.70 10.76
N ILE A 214 23.17 3.95 9.95
CA ILE A 214 24.40 4.62 10.37
C ILE A 214 24.09 6.06 10.77
N ARG A 215 23.38 6.81 9.94
CA ARG A 215 22.99 8.20 10.20
C ARG A 215 22.16 8.32 11.48
N ASP A 216 21.21 7.40 11.67
CA ASP A 216 20.31 7.38 12.83
C ASP A 216 20.92 6.71 14.08
N ARG A 217 22.20 6.31 14.03
CA ARG A 217 22.92 5.64 15.13
C ARG A 217 22.24 4.36 15.64
N LYS A 218 21.65 3.57 14.73
CA LYS A 218 20.97 2.32 15.05
C LYS A 218 21.89 1.09 15.05
N LEU A 219 23.21 1.30 14.91
CA LEU A 219 24.23 0.25 15.02
C LEU A 219 24.66 0.11 16.46
N PHE A 220 24.97 -1.13 16.88
CA PHE A 220 25.51 -1.42 18.19
C PHE A 220 26.56 -2.52 18.11
N PHE A 221 27.37 -2.64 19.16
CA PHE A 221 28.41 -3.65 19.22
C PHE A 221 28.00 -4.79 20.17
N LEU A 222 28.25 -6.03 19.73
CA LEU A 222 28.27 -7.19 20.59
C LEU A 222 29.73 -7.60 20.79
N TYR A 223 30.13 -7.83 22.04
CA TYR A 223 31.47 -8.27 22.35
C TYR A 223 31.46 -9.76 22.51
N GLN A 224 32.34 -10.45 21.76
CA GLN A 224 32.58 -11.88 21.87
C GLN A 224 33.89 -12.10 22.60
N PRO A 225 33.89 -12.71 23.81
CA PRO A 225 35.12 -12.93 24.55
C PRO A 225 36.01 -13.99 23.86
N GLN A 226 37.28 -13.70 23.75
CA GLN A 226 38.31 -14.61 23.27
C GLN A 226 38.97 -15.31 24.49
N MET A 227 38.87 -16.62 24.54
CA MET A 227 39.37 -17.41 25.62
C MET A 227 40.65 -18.15 25.20
N ASN A 228 41.66 -18.24 26.07
CA ASN A 228 42.81 -19.08 25.83
C ASN A 228 42.51 -20.55 26.18
N THR A 229 43.42 -21.45 25.90
CA THR A 229 43.32 -22.88 26.20
C THR A 229 43.15 -23.17 27.69
N ALA A 230 43.54 -22.26 28.59
CA ALA A 230 43.38 -22.34 30.04
C ALA A 230 42.05 -21.77 30.54
N GLY A 231 41.12 -21.38 29.62
CA GLY A 231 39.82 -20.82 29.99
C GLY A 231 39.85 -19.37 30.51
N LYS A 232 40.97 -18.66 30.35
CA LYS A 232 41.08 -17.25 30.73
C LYS A 232 40.76 -16.35 29.56
N CYS A 233 39.93 -15.34 29.78
CA CYS A 233 39.62 -14.33 28.77
C CYS A 233 40.87 -13.47 28.50
N ILE A 234 41.34 -13.46 27.25
CA ILE A 234 42.53 -12.74 26.78
C ILE A 234 42.20 -11.51 25.93
N GLY A 235 40.94 -11.39 25.49
CA GLY A 235 40.49 -10.28 24.65
C GLY A 235 39.00 -10.37 24.37
N ALA A 236 38.48 -9.37 23.66
CA ALA A 236 37.13 -9.42 23.18
C ALA A 236 37.09 -8.87 21.75
N GLU A 237 36.37 -9.55 20.89
CA GLU A 237 36.10 -9.09 19.53
C GLU A 237 34.81 -8.26 19.52
N ALA A 238 34.89 -7.05 18.96
CA ALA A 238 33.75 -6.16 18.82
C ALA A 238 33.06 -6.43 17.47
N LEU A 239 31.89 -7.03 17.51
CA LEU A 239 31.11 -7.37 16.34
C LEU A 239 30.00 -6.35 16.17
N ILE A 240 30.03 -5.58 15.06
CA ILE A 240 28.93 -4.65 14.70
C ILE A 240 27.66 -5.45 14.46
N ARG A 241 26.56 -4.95 15.00
CA ARG A 241 25.22 -5.50 14.79
C ARG A 241 24.26 -4.40 14.40
N TRP A 242 23.33 -4.76 13.53
CA TRP A 242 22.25 -3.93 13.09
C TRP A 242 20.92 -4.67 13.23
N ILE A 243 19.96 -4.06 13.94
CA ILE A 243 18.61 -4.59 14.04
C ILE A 243 17.77 -3.89 12.97
N HIS A 244 17.57 -4.59 11.86
CA HIS A 244 16.72 -4.07 10.80
C HIS A 244 15.24 -4.14 11.23
N PRO A 245 14.47 -3.01 11.16
CA PRO A 245 13.11 -2.97 11.67
C PRO A 245 12.15 -3.94 10.97
N THR A 246 12.44 -4.26 9.70
CA THR A 246 11.59 -5.12 8.88
C THR A 246 11.99 -6.60 8.93
N TYR A 247 13.28 -6.93 9.20
CA TYR A 247 13.83 -8.29 9.08
C TYR A 247 14.19 -8.93 10.43
N LEU A 248 13.71 -8.36 11.52
CA LEU A 248 13.92 -8.91 12.87
C LEU A 248 13.53 -10.38 13.00
N SER A 249 12.52 -10.83 12.25
CA SER A 249 12.08 -12.22 12.23
C SER A 249 13.05 -13.19 11.53
N ALA A 250 13.79 -12.71 10.51
CA ALA A 250 14.70 -13.56 9.73
C ALA A 250 16.00 -13.90 10.48
N PHE A 251 16.52 -12.95 11.27
CA PHE A 251 17.76 -13.10 12.04
C PHE A 251 17.53 -13.36 13.53
N GLY A 252 16.31 -13.17 14.02
CA GLY A 252 15.97 -13.23 15.45
C GLY A 252 16.03 -14.62 16.07
N HIS A 253 15.90 -15.69 15.29
CA HIS A 253 15.96 -17.06 15.84
C HIS A 253 17.37 -17.46 16.29
N SER A 254 18.39 -17.00 15.62
CA SER A 254 19.79 -17.26 16.02
C SER A 254 20.21 -16.43 17.22
N ALA A 255 19.79 -15.17 17.32
CA ALA A 255 20.12 -14.29 18.44
C ALA A 255 19.33 -14.64 19.73
N ARG A 256 18.09 -15.12 19.61
CA ARG A 256 17.26 -15.51 20.77
C ARG A 256 17.69 -16.83 21.40
N LYS A 257 18.17 -17.80 20.61
CA LYS A 257 18.75 -19.06 21.15
C LYS A 257 20.03 -18.80 21.92
N ARG A 258 20.85 -17.81 21.53
CA ARG A 258 22.08 -17.48 22.25
C ARG A 258 21.86 -16.70 23.54
N ARG A 259 20.79 -15.91 23.67
CA ARG A 259 20.42 -15.24 24.93
C ARG A 259 19.95 -16.18 26.02
N LYS A 260 19.39 -17.36 25.67
CA LYS A 260 18.98 -18.37 26.66
C LYS A 260 20.11 -19.32 27.10
N ALA A 261 21.29 -19.27 26.46
CA ALA A 261 22.44 -20.09 26.80
C ALA A 261 23.47 -19.35 27.70
N VAL A 262 23.21 -18.10 28.06
CA VAL A 262 24.12 -17.23 28.87
C VAL A 262 23.38 -16.66 30.09
N ALA A 263 22.23 -17.22 30.47
CA ALA A 263 21.52 -16.89 31.71
C ALA A 263 21.60 -18.09 32.68
#